data_9c310e60497d88b18854573203ea2c77
#
_entry.id   9c310e60497d88b18854573203ea2c77
#
_cell.length_a   1.000
_cell.length_b   1.000
_cell.length_c   1.000
_cell.angle_alpha   90.00
_cell.angle_beta   90.00
_cell.angle_gamma   90.00
#
_symmetry.space_group_name_H-M   'P 1'
#
loop_
_entity.id
_entity.type
_entity.pdbx_description
1 polymer ?
#
loop_
_entity_poly.entity_id
_entity_poly.type
_entity_poly.pdbx_seq_one_letter_code
_entity_poly.pdbx_strand_id
1 'polypeptide(L)'
;MPFKTSQEKKTVQMMFKQAKFNMGYIDEVHSQVLELPYVGEELSMAILLPDVNTDLTVVEKALTYEKFRAWTAPEKMTVEKVQVFLPRLKLEESYDLKSFLRSLGMTDAFDESKADFSGMSAEKNVPVSKVAHKCFVEVNEEGTEAAAATAVVRNSRCSRIEPRFCADHPFLFFIRHHKTNSILFCGRFSSP
;
A
#
# COMPACT_ATOMS: atom_id res chain seq x y z
N MET A 1 20.01 -3.89 -3.90
CA MET A 1 20.30 -3.51 -2.50
C MET A 1 19.79 -4.61 -1.58
N PRO A 2 20.37 -4.78 -0.36
CA PRO A 2 19.81 -5.73 0.60
C PRO A 2 18.48 -5.18 1.19
N PHE A 3 17.47 -6.04 1.23
CA PHE A 3 16.24 -5.81 1.99
C PHE A 3 16.40 -6.44 3.37
N LYS A 4 16.09 -5.68 4.41
CA LYS A 4 16.31 -6.08 5.81
C LYS A 4 14.99 -6.58 6.37
N THR A 5 14.90 -7.86 6.68
CA THR A 5 13.81 -8.41 7.48
C THR A 5 14.25 -8.50 8.95
N SER A 6 13.33 -8.84 9.84
CA SER A 6 13.66 -9.08 11.26
C SER A 6 14.68 -10.23 11.49
N GLN A 7 14.86 -11.11 10.52
CA GLN A 7 15.65 -12.33 10.66
C GLN A 7 16.84 -12.42 9.69
N GLU A 8 16.73 -11.79 8.51
CA GLU A 8 17.74 -11.94 7.46
C GLU A 8 17.82 -10.73 6.51
N LYS A 9 18.87 -10.68 5.71
CA LYS A 9 19.03 -9.72 4.61
C LYS A 9 18.93 -10.46 3.29
N LYS A 10 17.93 -10.14 2.48
CA LYS A 10 17.79 -10.69 1.12
C LYS A 10 18.14 -9.66 0.07
N THR A 11 18.83 -10.08 -0.99
CA THR A 11 19.12 -9.19 -2.11
C THR A 11 17.86 -9.02 -2.96
N VAL A 12 17.46 -7.76 -3.18
CA VAL A 12 16.30 -7.41 -4.03
C VAL A 12 16.72 -6.54 -5.21
N GLN A 13 15.95 -6.62 -6.27
CA GLN A 13 16.01 -5.66 -7.37
C GLN A 13 15.35 -4.37 -6.92
N MET A 14 16.16 -3.35 -6.65
CA MET A 14 15.69 -2.04 -6.21
C MET A 14 15.54 -1.12 -7.41
N MET A 15 14.33 -0.63 -7.62
CA MET A 15 14.03 0.42 -8.59
C MET A 15 14.46 1.77 -8.02
N PHE A 16 14.81 2.71 -8.89
CA PHE A 16 15.16 4.07 -8.53
C PHE A 16 14.39 5.06 -9.39
N LYS A 17 13.78 6.05 -8.75
CA LYS A 17 13.17 7.19 -9.42
C LYS A 17 13.41 8.46 -8.61
N GLN A 18 13.76 9.53 -9.32
CA GLN A 18 13.92 10.86 -8.73
C GLN A 18 12.93 11.81 -9.39
N ALA A 19 11.93 12.25 -8.64
CA ALA A 19 10.89 13.16 -9.11
C ALA A 19 10.27 13.95 -7.95
N LYS A 20 9.34 14.83 -8.25
CA LYS A 20 8.52 15.48 -7.22
C LYS A 20 7.42 14.53 -6.79
N PHE A 21 7.34 14.29 -5.50
CA PHE A 21 6.31 13.47 -4.88
C PHE A 21 5.77 14.15 -3.63
N ASN A 22 4.55 13.79 -3.23
CA ASN A 22 4.02 14.12 -1.92
C ASN A 22 4.71 13.22 -0.89
N MET A 23 5.37 13.82 0.08
CA MET A 23 6.05 13.11 1.15
C MET A 23 5.74 13.78 2.49
N GLY A 24 5.60 12.99 3.55
CA GLY A 24 5.37 13.47 4.91
C GLY A 24 6.04 12.56 5.94
N TYR A 25 6.00 13.01 7.18
CA TYR A 25 6.46 12.23 8.34
C TYR A 25 5.36 12.15 9.39
N ILE A 26 5.17 10.97 9.96
CA ILE A 26 4.15 10.65 10.93
C ILE A 26 4.84 10.42 12.28
N ASP A 27 4.91 11.47 13.11
CA ASP A 27 5.60 11.43 14.41
C ASP A 27 5.03 10.36 15.36
N GLU A 28 3.71 10.15 15.33
CA GLU A 28 3.01 9.19 16.19
C GLU A 28 3.52 7.76 16.07
N VAL A 29 3.95 7.37 14.88
CA VAL A 29 4.39 6.00 14.57
C VAL A 29 5.80 5.97 13.97
N HIS A 30 6.53 7.07 14.06
CA HIS A 30 7.90 7.22 13.55
C HIS A 30 8.06 6.64 12.14
N SER A 31 7.24 7.13 11.20
CA SER A 31 7.17 6.59 9.85
C SER A 31 7.15 7.69 8.80
N GLN A 32 7.80 7.42 7.68
CA GLN A 32 7.65 8.24 6.48
C GLN A 32 6.42 7.79 5.71
N VAL A 33 5.73 8.74 5.07
CA VAL A 33 4.69 8.46 4.10
C VAL A 33 5.06 9.07 2.76
N LEU A 34 4.97 8.27 1.71
CA LEU A 34 5.21 8.69 0.32
C LEU A 34 3.99 8.36 -0.52
N GLU A 35 3.57 9.29 -1.36
CA GLU A 35 2.49 9.08 -2.30
C GLU A 35 3.02 9.07 -3.74
N LEU A 36 2.75 7.96 -4.44
CA LEU A 36 3.12 7.74 -5.83
C LEU A 36 1.85 7.78 -6.68
N PRO A 37 1.62 8.84 -7.49
CA PRO A 37 0.45 8.92 -8.35
C PRO A 37 0.55 7.92 -9.51
N TYR A 38 -0.60 7.34 -9.88
CA TYR A 38 -0.76 6.61 -11.13
C TYR A 38 -1.04 7.57 -12.31
N VAL A 39 -0.92 7.06 -13.52
CA VAL A 39 -1.27 7.80 -14.74
C VAL A 39 -2.71 8.29 -14.64
N GLY A 40 -2.94 9.57 -14.94
CA GLY A 40 -4.24 10.21 -14.81
C GLY A 40 -4.59 10.72 -13.42
N GLU A 41 -3.75 10.47 -12.41
CA GLU A 41 -3.86 10.99 -11.04
C GLU A 41 -5.20 10.67 -10.32
N GLU A 42 -6.01 9.75 -10.87
CA GLU A 42 -7.23 9.28 -10.21
C GLU A 42 -6.92 8.31 -9.04
N LEU A 43 -5.80 7.60 -9.16
CA LEU A 43 -5.29 6.67 -8.17
C LEU A 43 -3.92 7.10 -7.68
N SER A 44 -3.59 6.71 -6.45
CA SER A 44 -2.22 6.77 -5.94
C SER A 44 -1.89 5.56 -5.10
N MET A 45 -0.60 5.22 -5.03
CA MET A 45 -0.06 4.29 -4.06
C MET A 45 0.57 5.09 -2.92
N ALA A 46 0.03 4.98 -1.73
CA ALA A 46 0.63 5.50 -0.51
C ALA A 46 1.47 4.41 0.16
N ILE A 47 2.72 4.71 0.50
CA ILE A 47 3.65 3.80 1.18
C ILE A 47 3.96 4.37 2.55
N LEU A 48 3.71 3.59 3.60
CA LEU A 48 4.08 3.91 4.98
C LEU A 48 5.30 3.08 5.34
N LEU A 49 6.42 3.76 5.51
CA LEU A 49 7.72 3.17 5.81
C LEU A 49 8.14 3.56 7.22
N PRO A 50 8.16 2.63 8.20
CA PRO A 50 8.66 2.92 9.54
C PRO A 50 10.13 3.32 9.52
N ASP A 51 10.59 4.05 10.50
CA ASP A 51 12.03 4.26 10.72
C ASP A 51 12.71 2.91 11.02
N VAL A 52 13.99 2.80 10.72
CA VAL A 52 14.77 1.55 10.81
C VAL A 52 14.66 0.86 12.19
N ASN A 53 14.42 1.62 13.25
CA ASN A 53 14.29 1.11 14.63
C ASN A 53 12.84 0.94 15.07
N THR A 54 11.88 1.18 14.19
CA THR A 54 10.46 1.05 14.49
C THR A 54 9.90 -0.22 13.84
N ASP A 55 9.30 -1.08 14.65
CA ASP A 55 8.67 -2.29 14.13
C ASP A 55 7.38 -1.94 13.37
N LEU A 56 7.17 -2.57 12.20
CA LEU A 56 5.99 -2.35 11.38
C LEU A 56 4.68 -2.63 12.14
N THR A 57 4.70 -3.53 13.12
CA THR A 57 3.54 -3.86 13.98
C THR A 57 3.06 -2.66 14.81
N VAL A 58 3.92 -1.69 15.09
CA VAL A 58 3.53 -0.44 15.77
C VAL A 58 2.60 0.36 14.87
N VAL A 59 2.95 0.47 13.58
CA VAL A 59 2.13 1.15 12.58
C VAL A 59 0.80 0.41 12.38
N GLU A 60 0.87 -0.93 12.26
CA GLU A 60 -0.32 -1.78 12.06
C GLU A 60 -1.33 -1.64 13.21
N LYS A 61 -0.86 -1.64 14.47
CA LYS A 61 -1.72 -1.50 15.64
C LYS A 61 -2.34 -0.09 15.77
N ALA A 62 -1.63 0.92 15.32
CA ALA A 62 -2.11 2.30 15.36
C ALA A 62 -3.05 2.62 14.20
N LEU A 63 -2.98 1.87 13.10
CA LEU A 63 -3.66 2.13 11.84
C LEU A 63 -5.18 1.99 11.99
N THR A 64 -5.90 3.06 11.68
CA THR A 64 -7.35 3.05 11.39
C THR A 64 -7.58 3.82 10.10
N TYR A 65 -8.78 3.72 9.53
CA TYR A 65 -9.11 4.48 8.33
C TYR A 65 -9.01 6.00 8.55
N GLU A 66 -9.47 6.47 9.70
CA GLU A 66 -9.40 7.89 10.09
C GLU A 66 -7.95 8.35 10.22
N LYS A 67 -7.09 7.55 10.86
CA LYS A 67 -5.66 7.85 10.97
C LYS A 67 -4.97 7.82 9.61
N PHE A 68 -5.26 6.82 8.78
CA PHE A 68 -4.73 6.78 7.41
C PHE A 68 -5.07 8.06 6.64
N ARG A 69 -6.32 8.52 6.71
CA ARG A 69 -6.73 9.77 6.09
C ARG A 69 -6.00 10.98 6.66
N ALA A 70 -5.85 11.05 7.98
CA ALA A 70 -5.15 12.13 8.66
C ALA A 70 -3.65 12.16 8.31
N TRP A 71 -3.01 11.00 8.20
CA TRP A 71 -1.59 10.87 7.88
C TRP A 71 -1.27 11.20 6.41
N THR A 72 -2.22 10.93 5.52
CA THR A 72 -2.10 11.20 4.07
C THR A 72 -2.86 12.45 3.63
N ALA A 73 -3.24 13.30 4.57
CA ALA A 73 -3.91 14.55 4.26
C ALA A 73 -2.95 15.52 3.55
N PRO A 74 -3.39 16.26 2.52
CA PRO A 74 -2.54 17.14 1.74
C PRO A 74 -1.76 18.16 2.59
N GLU A 75 -2.36 18.65 3.66
CA GLU A 75 -1.74 19.59 4.60
C GLU A 75 -0.63 18.98 5.46
N LYS A 76 -0.53 17.67 5.51
CA LYS A 76 0.53 16.92 6.21
C LYS A 76 1.66 16.46 5.30
N MET A 77 1.48 16.66 4.00
CA MET A 77 2.45 16.20 2.99
C MET A 77 3.00 17.41 2.24
N THR A 78 4.28 17.36 1.94
CA THR A 78 4.98 18.40 1.17
C THR A 78 5.37 17.84 -0.19
N VAL A 79 5.16 18.62 -1.25
CA VAL A 79 5.64 18.27 -2.59
C VAL A 79 7.13 18.57 -2.65
N GLU A 80 7.95 17.54 -2.65
CA GLU A 80 9.40 17.65 -2.65
C GLU A 80 10.03 16.80 -3.75
N LYS A 81 11.24 17.18 -4.17
CA LYS A 81 12.04 16.35 -5.06
C LYS A 81 12.69 15.26 -4.24
N VAL A 82 12.20 14.03 -4.37
CA VAL A 82 12.58 12.88 -3.56
C VAL A 82 13.32 11.84 -4.39
N GLN A 83 14.37 11.27 -3.82
CA GLN A 83 15.02 10.07 -4.35
C GLN A 83 14.33 8.84 -3.78
N VAL A 84 13.53 8.16 -4.60
CA VAL A 84 12.75 6.98 -4.22
C VAL A 84 13.48 5.71 -4.62
N PHE A 85 13.68 4.83 -3.64
CA PHE A 85 14.19 3.47 -3.81
C PHE A 85 13.10 2.51 -3.35
N LEU A 86 12.51 1.76 -4.28
CA LEU A 86 11.43 0.81 -4.02
C LEU A 86 11.78 -0.55 -4.61
N PRO A 87 11.64 -1.66 -3.88
CA PRO A 87 11.88 -2.98 -4.45
C PRO A 87 10.84 -3.28 -5.53
N ARG A 88 11.22 -4.01 -6.58
CA ARG A 88 10.24 -4.70 -7.42
C ARG A 88 9.49 -5.66 -6.53
N LEU A 89 8.19 -5.62 -6.56
CA LEU A 89 7.35 -6.52 -5.79
C LEU A 89 6.29 -7.17 -6.66
N LYS A 90 6.03 -8.42 -6.36
CA LYS A 90 4.97 -9.21 -6.95
C LYS A 90 4.31 -9.98 -5.83
N LEU A 91 3.08 -9.61 -5.52
CA LEU A 91 2.29 -10.20 -4.44
C LEU A 91 1.07 -10.89 -5.04
N GLU A 92 0.86 -12.13 -4.66
CA GLU A 92 -0.30 -12.92 -5.01
C GLU A 92 -0.80 -13.62 -3.77
N GLU A 93 -2.03 -13.31 -3.36
CA GLU A 93 -2.63 -13.85 -2.14
C GLU A 93 -4.02 -14.40 -2.43
N SER A 94 -4.39 -15.44 -1.70
CA SER A 94 -5.70 -16.07 -1.80
C SER A 94 -6.25 -16.33 -0.41
N TYR A 95 -7.46 -15.83 -0.17
CA TYR A 95 -8.13 -15.90 1.13
C TYR A 95 -9.49 -16.60 1.01
N ASP A 96 -9.88 -17.33 2.07
CA ASP A 96 -11.28 -17.65 2.32
C ASP A 96 -11.82 -16.62 3.33
N LEU A 97 -12.69 -15.75 2.85
CA LEU A 97 -13.23 -14.65 3.65
C LEU A 97 -14.41 -15.04 4.54
N LYS A 98 -14.89 -16.30 4.49
CA LYS A 98 -16.10 -16.73 5.23
C LYS A 98 -16.04 -16.39 6.72
N SER A 99 -14.95 -16.75 7.39
CA SER A 99 -14.78 -16.49 8.83
C SER A 99 -14.71 -15.00 9.15
N PHE A 100 -14.02 -14.23 8.32
CA PHE A 100 -13.87 -12.78 8.48
C PHE A 100 -15.21 -12.06 8.29
N LEU A 101 -15.97 -12.42 7.25
CA LEU A 101 -17.29 -11.83 6.99
C LEU A 101 -18.28 -12.15 8.11
N ARG A 102 -18.22 -13.36 8.66
CA ARG A 102 -19.01 -13.72 9.85
C ARG A 102 -18.66 -12.86 11.06
N SER A 103 -17.37 -12.63 11.31
CA SER A 103 -16.92 -11.77 12.43
C SER A 103 -17.31 -10.31 12.25
N LEU A 104 -17.49 -9.86 11.01
CA LEU A 104 -17.99 -8.52 10.66
C LEU A 104 -19.53 -8.41 10.70
N GLY A 105 -20.24 -9.49 11.08
CA GLY A 105 -21.69 -9.48 11.24
C GLY A 105 -22.49 -10.06 10.07
N MET A 106 -21.84 -10.49 8.99
CA MET A 106 -22.52 -11.19 7.89
C MET A 106 -22.72 -12.65 8.29
N THR A 107 -23.75 -12.93 9.11
CA THR A 107 -24.00 -14.27 9.66
C THR A 107 -25.01 -15.05 8.85
N ASP A 108 -26.10 -14.42 8.46
CA ASP A 108 -27.28 -15.09 7.88
C ASP A 108 -27.02 -15.72 6.51
N ALA A 109 -26.16 -15.09 5.71
CA ALA A 109 -25.72 -15.64 4.42
C ALA A 109 -25.03 -17.01 4.51
N PHE A 110 -24.48 -17.35 5.67
CA PHE A 110 -23.74 -18.60 5.94
C PHE A 110 -24.51 -19.58 6.82
N ASP A 111 -25.74 -19.27 7.19
CA ASP A 111 -26.62 -20.08 8.05
C ASP A 111 -27.70 -20.77 7.22
N GLU A 112 -27.74 -22.09 7.24
CA GLU A 112 -28.72 -22.89 6.46
C GLU A 112 -30.16 -22.53 6.79
N SER A 113 -30.44 -22.09 8.01
CA SER A 113 -31.79 -21.75 8.46
C SER A 113 -32.23 -20.32 8.11
N LYS A 114 -31.27 -19.45 7.76
CA LYS A 114 -31.50 -18.01 7.55
C LYS A 114 -31.14 -17.51 6.16
N ALA A 115 -30.29 -18.27 5.43
CA ALA A 115 -29.85 -17.88 4.11
C ALA A 115 -31.05 -17.81 3.13
N ASP A 116 -31.25 -16.67 2.53
CA ASP A 116 -32.23 -16.46 1.47
C ASP A 116 -31.55 -15.92 0.20
N PHE A 117 -31.34 -16.82 -0.74
CA PHE A 117 -30.85 -16.52 -2.09
C PHE A 117 -31.87 -16.87 -3.15
N SER A 118 -33.16 -16.74 -2.82
CA SER A 118 -34.30 -17.06 -3.72
C SER A 118 -34.29 -16.25 -5.02
N GLY A 119 -33.64 -15.10 -5.05
CA GLY A 119 -33.42 -14.32 -6.28
C GLY A 119 -32.37 -14.93 -7.23
N MET A 120 -31.58 -15.92 -6.79
CA MET A 120 -30.51 -16.56 -7.57
C MET A 120 -30.75 -18.05 -7.77
N SER A 121 -31.42 -18.72 -6.84
CA SER A 121 -31.67 -20.18 -6.85
C SER A 121 -33.15 -20.47 -6.53
N ALA A 122 -33.71 -21.42 -7.24
CA ALA A 122 -35.05 -21.94 -6.90
C ALA A 122 -35.05 -22.81 -5.64
N GLU A 123 -33.89 -23.28 -5.21
CA GLU A 123 -33.73 -24.04 -3.97
C GLU A 123 -33.72 -23.09 -2.77
N LYS A 124 -34.51 -23.42 -1.77
CA LYS A 124 -34.55 -22.70 -0.49
C LYS A 124 -33.39 -23.17 0.43
N ASN A 125 -32.96 -22.27 1.30
CA ASN A 125 -31.97 -22.58 2.35
C ASN A 125 -30.60 -23.06 1.83
N VAL A 126 -30.12 -22.46 0.75
CA VAL A 126 -28.77 -22.73 0.24
C VAL A 126 -27.82 -21.66 0.80
N PRO A 127 -27.01 -21.97 1.81
CA PRO A 127 -26.07 -21.01 2.37
C PRO A 127 -24.83 -20.86 1.48
N VAL A 128 -24.12 -19.73 1.61
CA VAL A 128 -22.79 -19.57 1.02
C VAL A 128 -21.79 -20.49 1.70
N SER A 129 -21.24 -21.42 0.97
CA SER A 129 -20.28 -22.40 1.49
C SER A 129 -18.87 -21.82 1.64
N LYS A 130 -18.43 -21.02 0.67
CA LYS A 130 -17.09 -20.44 0.59
C LYS A 130 -17.11 -19.06 -0.08
N VAL A 131 -16.28 -18.15 0.40
CA VAL A 131 -16.01 -16.84 -0.24
C VAL A 131 -14.52 -16.75 -0.56
N ALA A 132 -14.17 -17.15 -1.78
CA ALA A 132 -12.79 -17.06 -2.24
C ALA A 132 -12.47 -15.64 -2.73
N HIS A 133 -11.40 -15.06 -2.23
CA HIS A 133 -10.86 -13.78 -2.68
C HIS A 133 -9.41 -13.98 -3.11
N LYS A 134 -9.10 -13.59 -4.34
CA LYS A 134 -7.73 -13.62 -4.86
C LYS A 134 -7.34 -12.21 -5.26
N CYS A 135 -6.17 -11.76 -4.81
CA CYS A 135 -5.61 -10.46 -5.17
C CYS A 135 -4.20 -10.64 -5.72
N PHE A 136 -3.85 -9.73 -6.61
CA PHE A 136 -2.55 -9.66 -7.25
C PHE A 136 -2.13 -8.19 -7.36
N VAL A 137 -0.90 -7.91 -6.92
CA VAL A 137 -0.28 -6.59 -7.05
C VAL A 137 1.13 -6.78 -7.58
N GLU A 138 1.44 -6.11 -8.68
CA GLU A 138 2.79 -6.08 -9.25
C GLU A 138 3.24 -4.62 -9.38
N VAL A 139 4.44 -4.32 -8.92
CA VAL A 139 5.07 -3.00 -9.03
C VAL A 139 6.43 -3.18 -9.67
N ASN A 140 6.58 -2.60 -10.84
CA ASN A 140 7.79 -2.62 -11.64
C ASN A 140 8.03 -1.24 -12.28
N GLU A 141 9.07 -1.11 -13.10
CA GLU A 141 9.43 0.17 -13.74
C GLU A 141 8.47 0.60 -14.86
N GLU A 142 7.66 -0.31 -15.38
CA GLU A 142 6.68 -0.02 -16.44
C GLU A 142 5.41 0.65 -15.89
N GLY A 143 5.21 0.59 -14.58
CA GLY A 143 3.96 0.97 -13.88
C GLY A 143 3.70 2.46 -13.70
N THR A 144 4.56 3.38 -14.12
CA THR A 144 4.26 4.82 -14.17
C THR A 144 5.21 5.50 -15.15
N GLU A 145 4.66 5.95 -16.28
CA GLU A 145 5.34 6.76 -17.30
C GLU A 145 6.84 6.49 -17.46
N ALA A 146 7.20 5.63 -18.40
CA ALA A 146 8.50 5.67 -19.04
C ALA A 146 8.60 6.97 -19.89
N ALA A 147 8.37 8.12 -19.27
CA ALA A 147 8.86 9.36 -19.80
C ALA A 147 10.37 9.31 -19.58
N ALA A 148 11.11 9.01 -20.63
CA ALA A 148 12.54 9.22 -20.71
C ALA A 148 12.82 10.72 -20.49
N ALA A 149 12.76 11.14 -19.24
CA ALA A 149 13.32 12.42 -18.82
C ALA A 149 14.83 12.19 -18.79
N THR A 150 15.48 12.43 -19.92
CA THR A 150 16.90 12.77 -19.94
C THR A 150 17.04 14.02 -19.07
N ALA A 151 17.21 13.84 -17.77
CA ALA A 151 17.46 14.90 -16.83
C ALA A 151 18.83 15.48 -17.18
N VAL A 152 18.86 16.57 -17.91
CA VAL A 152 20.01 17.45 -17.97
C VAL A 152 20.23 17.92 -16.54
N VAL A 153 21.23 17.33 -15.87
CA VAL A 153 21.69 17.74 -14.55
C VAL A 153 22.31 19.14 -14.71
N ARG A 154 21.47 20.18 -14.56
CA ARG A 154 21.97 21.51 -14.27
C ARG A 154 22.44 21.51 -12.83
N ASN A 155 23.74 21.45 -12.64
CA ASN A 155 24.38 21.69 -11.36
C ASN A 155 24.07 23.13 -10.89
N SER A 156 22.95 23.31 -10.20
CA SER A 156 22.73 24.49 -9.37
C SER A 156 23.59 24.35 -8.12
N ARG A 157 24.52 25.27 -7.91
CA ARG A 157 25.52 25.30 -6.83
C ARG A 157 24.97 25.56 -5.42
N CYS A 158 23.72 25.22 -5.16
CA CYS A 158 23.15 25.10 -3.82
C CYS A 158 22.73 23.64 -3.64
N SER A 159 23.58 22.87 -3.00
CA SER A 159 23.33 21.48 -2.63
C SER A 159 22.28 21.43 -1.50
N ARG A 160 20.99 21.59 -1.85
CA ARG A 160 19.94 21.14 -0.95
C ARG A 160 20.04 19.61 -0.93
N ILE A 161 20.27 19.05 0.25
CA ILE A 161 20.24 17.59 0.42
C ILE A 161 18.81 17.15 0.08
N GLU A 162 18.65 16.45 -1.04
CA GLU A 162 17.33 15.94 -1.45
C GLU A 162 16.89 14.82 -0.50
N PRO A 163 15.67 14.84 -0.01
CA PRO A 163 15.17 13.76 0.84
C PRO A 163 15.21 12.42 0.11
N ARG A 164 15.50 11.39 0.87
CA ARG A 164 15.60 10.03 0.37
C ARG A 164 14.54 9.15 1.03
N PHE A 165 13.75 8.48 0.22
CA PHE A 165 12.81 7.44 0.63
C PHE A 165 13.34 6.08 0.17
N CYS A 166 13.74 5.23 1.10
CA CYS A 166 14.37 3.95 0.80
C CYS A 166 13.62 2.79 1.47
N ALA A 167 12.73 2.14 0.72
CA ALA A 167 11.94 1.02 1.19
C ALA A 167 12.78 -0.29 1.17
N ASP A 168 13.84 -0.32 2.00
CA ASP A 168 14.76 -1.47 2.14
C ASP A 168 14.44 -2.36 3.35
N HIS A 169 13.29 -2.17 3.98
CA HIS A 169 12.77 -2.93 5.12
C HIS A 169 11.23 -2.97 5.08
N PRO A 170 10.55 -3.75 5.94
CA PRO A 170 9.10 -3.95 5.88
C PRO A 170 8.30 -2.64 5.90
N PHE A 171 7.29 -2.56 5.02
CA PHE A 171 6.41 -1.41 4.89
C PHE A 171 4.97 -1.81 4.60
N LEU A 172 4.03 -0.88 4.81
CA LEU A 172 2.64 -0.98 4.35
C LEU A 172 2.46 -0.18 3.07
N PHE A 173 1.56 -0.65 2.21
CA PHE A 173 1.14 0.10 1.03
C PHE A 173 -0.37 0.09 0.88
N PHE A 174 -0.89 1.14 0.25
CA PHE A 174 -2.31 1.33 0.00
C PHE A 174 -2.50 1.87 -1.41
N ILE A 175 -3.44 1.32 -2.17
CA ILE A 175 -3.87 1.94 -3.43
C ILE A 175 -5.20 2.63 -3.15
N ARG A 176 -5.21 3.95 -3.32
CA ARG A 176 -6.34 4.83 -3.02
C ARG A 176 -6.92 5.43 -4.30
N HIS A 177 -8.25 5.49 -4.37
CA HIS A 177 -8.98 6.26 -5.37
C HIS A 177 -9.33 7.66 -4.81
N HIS A 178 -8.84 8.72 -5.46
CA HIS A 178 -8.91 10.08 -4.91
C HIS A 178 -10.33 10.63 -4.81
N LYS A 179 -11.16 10.44 -5.84
CA LYS A 179 -12.53 11.00 -5.86
C LYS A 179 -13.42 10.47 -4.74
N THR A 180 -13.28 9.20 -4.40
CA THR A 180 -14.12 8.55 -3.39
C THR A 180 -13.42 8.37 -2.06
N ASN A 181 -12.11 8.65 -2.00
CA ASN A 181 -11.23 8.31 -0.87
C ASN A 181 -11.25 6.81 -0.48
N SER A 182 -11.68 5.95 -1.40
CA SER A 182 -11.74 4.51 -1.15
C SER A 182 -10.35 3.89 -1.22
N ILE A 183 -10.04 3.02 -0.27
CA ILE A 183 -8.87 2.15 -0.34
C ILE A 183 -9.26 0.93 -1.16
N LEU A 184 -8.63 0.76 -2.32
CA LEU A 184 -8.90 -0.36 -3.23
C LEU A 184 -8.04 -1.58 -2.87
N PHE A 185 -6.79 -1.33 -2.46
CA PHE A 185 -5.86 -2.35 -1.99
C PHE A 185 -5.15 -1.85 -0.74
N CYS A 186 -4.91 -2.74 0.18
CA CYS A 186 -3.95 -2.55 1.25
C CYS A 186 -3.11 -3.81 1.40
N GLY A 187 -1.84 -3.63 1.71
CA GLY A 187 -0.93 -4.76 1.84
C GLY A 187 0.29 -4.45 2.69
N ARG A 188 0.92 -5.52 3.10
CA ARG A 188 2.17 -5.54 3.82
C ARG A 188 3.24 -6.18 2.94
N PHE A 189 4.36 -5.51 2.79
CA PHE A 189 5.56 -6.09 2.20
C PHE A 189 6.60 -6.30 3.29
N SER A 190 6.81 -7.53 3.70
CA SER A 190 7.70 -7.87 4.82
C SER A 190 8.86 -8.78 4.44
N SER A 191 8.78 -9.44 3.29
CA SER A 191 9.86 -10.25 2.73
C SER A 191 9.71 -10.33 1.21
N PRO A 192 10.79 -10.20 0.47
CA PRO A 192 10.85 -10.43 -0.97
C PRO A 192 10.80 -11.92 -1.31
#